data_65f9e9e7b8018e407c05f9466c11889c
#
_entry.id   65f9e9e7b8018e407c05f9466c11889c
#
_cell.length_a   1.000
_cell.length_b   1.000
_cell.length_c   1.000
_cell.angle_alpha   90.00
_cell.angle_beta   90.00
_cell.angle_gamma   90.00
#
_symmetry.space_group_name_H-M   'P 1'
#
loop_
_entity.id
_entity.type
_entity.pdbx_description
1 polymer ?
#
loop_
_entity_poly.entity_id
_entity_poly.type
_entity_poly.pdbx_seq_one_letter_code
_entity_poly.pdbx_strand_id
1 'polypeptide(L)'
;MPQRPLRSSPVPARLFRAALAAVVAGAVLTGSGVALAAPENPSDQQLGDARVAQDAAAAEVGRIAGLVAAAEGQLEQVQFQAEAAGTAYLLAEEARLAAEAAAEQTARDLQVAADATAAAQLRLADFSRNSYKNGTTLATEMALLDAEGPAELVRKAALLDYVADHQIDVLGALESAQLQQAAADAAAQAARDEKVATEEAAATAKATAEAQLAAQEVAVSEVTAQKAALEQQLQAAQVRLLELQGARDAYQAWVAQKAAEEAAAREAERQARAAAAAEQQADTGDWGYARPARGVTSSCYGSRWGVTHFGVDIAAPIGTPVYAATAGVVQRAGTATGFGYAVYIRGDDGAVTVYGHVNRYFVSAGERVSAGEQIAEVGNRGQSTGPHLHFEVHPNGAMYSGQVDPVPWLRARGISIGRC
;
A
#
# COMPACT_ATOMS: atom_id res chain seq x y z
N MET A 1 -0.10 -7.96 -41.34
CA MET A 1 -0.94 -6.78 -40.98
C MET A 1 -0.14 -5.91 -40.05
N PRO A 2 0.26 -4.69 -40.43
CA PRO A 2 1.11 -3.84 -39.57
C PRO A 2 0.24 -3.08 -38.56
N GLN A 3 0.67 -3.11 -37.30
CA GLN A 3 0.05 -2.38 -36.22
C GLN A 3 0.34 -0.88 -36.35
N ARG A 4 -0.70 -0.06 -36.26
CA ARG A 4 -0.61 1.40 -36.23
C ARG A 4 -0.13 1.87 -34.86
N PRO A 5 0.76 2.86 -34.74
CA PRO A 5 1.10 3.47 -33.49
C PRO A 5 -0.03 4.38 -32.99
N LEU A 6 -0.38 4.23 -31.71
CA LEU A 6 -1.30 5.11 -31.00
C LEU A 6 -0.65 6.49 -30.83
N ARG A 7 -1.27 7.50 -31.41
CA ARG A 7 -0.89 8.91 -31.22
C ARG A 7 -1.26 9.34 -29.80
N SER A 8 -0.26 9.71 -29.02
CA SER A 8 -0.43 10.45 -27.77
C SER A 8 -0.92 11.87 -28.10
N SER A 9 -2.13 12.20 -27.67
CA SER A 9 -2.65 13.56 -27.73
C SER A 9 -2.05 14.38 -26.59
N PRO A 10 -1.53 15.58 -26.85
CA PRO A 10 -1.05 16.45 -25.78
C PRO A 10 -2.26 17.04 -25.02
N VAL A 11 -2.25 16.90 -23.70
CA VAL A 11 -3.17 17.58 -22.78
C VAL A 11 -2.91 19.09 -22.91
N PRO A 12 -3.93 19.92 -23.14
CA PRO A 12 -3.70 21.36 -23.30
C PRO A 12 -3.37 22.02 -21.95
N ALA A 13 -2.15 22.52 -21.84
CA ALA A 13 -1.69 23.43 -20.79
C ALA A 13 -2.39 24.81 -20.94
N ARG A 14 -3.71 24.87 -20.69
CA ARG A 14 -4.50 26.09 -20.89
C ARG A 14 -5.14 26.67 -19.63
N LEU A 15 -4.86 26.18 -18.42
CA LEU A 15 -5.49 26.69 -17.20
C LEU A 15 -4.60 27.59 -16.33
N PHE A 16 -3.31 27.77 -16.66
CA PHE A 16 -2.43 28.70 -15.90
C PHE A 16 -2.20 30.06 -16.57
N ARG A 17 -2.78 30.35 -17.74
CA ARG A 17 -2.60 31.63 -18.43
C ARG A 17 -3.64 32.70 -18.11
N ALA A 18 -4.66 32.39 -17.34
CA ALA A 18 -5.79 33.32 -17.08
C ALA A 18 -5.62 34.23 -15.85
N ALA A 19 -4.63 33.98 -14.96
CA ALA A 19 -4.48 34.78 -13.75
C ALA A 19 -3.52 35.98 -13.88
N LEU A 20 -2.73 36.08 -14.95
CA LEU A 20 -1.76 37.16 -15.11
C LEU A 20 -2.24 38.35 -15.96
N ALA A 21 -3.43 38.28 -16.58
CA ALA A 21 -3.91 39.33 -17.50
C ALA A 21 -4.91 40.33 -16.89
N ALA A 22 -5.28 40.19 -15.62
CA ALA A 22 -6.38 40.97 -15.04
C ALA A 22 -5.97 42.16 -14.13
N VAL A 23 -4.69 42.48 -13.97
CA VAL A 23 -4.22 43.53 -13.04
C VAL A 23 -3.83 44.86 -13.76
N VAL A 24 -3.93 44.96 -15.06
CA VAL A 24 -3.48 46.18 -15.81
C VAL A 24 -4.58 47.24 -16.03
N ALA A 25 -5.80 47.03 -15.58
CA ALA A 25 -6.87 48.00 -15.81
C ALA A 25 -7.52 48.45 -14.48
N GLY A 26 -7.00 49.52 -13.88
CA GLY A 26 -7.80 50.23 -12.87
C GLY A 26 -7.05 50.94 -11.76
N ALA A 27 -6.32 52.01 -12.06
CA ALA A 27 -6.08 53.05 -11.06
C ALA A 27 -6.01 54.45 -11.73
N VAL A 28 -7.18 54.93 -12.08
CA VAL A 28 -7.36 56.38 -12.19
C VAL A 28 -7.98 56.82 -10.87
N LEU A 29 -7.17 57.32 -9.93
CA LEU A 29 -7.61 57.98 -8.72
C LEU A 29 -7.57 59.50 -8.93
N THR A 30 -8.73 60.09 -9.07
CA THR A 30 -8.92 61.50 -8.86
C THR A 30 -8.85 61.81 -7.35
N GLY A 31 -7.81 62.47 -6.90
CA GLY A 31 -7.63 62.95 -5.54
C GLY A 31 -6.84 64.25 -5.55
N SER A 32 -7.51 65.37 -5.28
CA SER A 32 -6.99 66.74 -5.22
C SER A 32 -5.97 66.94 -4.09
N GLY A 33 -4.84 67.56 -4.41
CA GLY A 33 -4.10 68.43 -3.52
C GLY A 33 -2.81 67.91 -2.92
N VAL A 34 -1.71 68.14 -3.59
CA VAL A 34 -0.46 68.79 -3.22
C VAL A 34 0.35 68.87 -4.51
N ALA A 35 0.76 70.05 -4.93
CA ALA A 35 1.60 70.25 -6.10
C ALA A 35 3.02 69.68 -5.81
N LEU A 36 3.21 68.41 -6.04
CA LEU A 36 4.52 67.83 -6.22
C LEU A 36 4.98 68.16 -7.64
N ALA A 37 6.19 68.64 -7.79
CA ALA A 37 6.83 68.92 -9.06
C ALA A 37 6.48 67.77 -10.04
N ALA A 38 6.04 68.12 -11.25
CA ALA A 38 5.74 67.14 -12.29
C ALA A 38 6.99 66.29 -12.48
N PRO A 39 6.87 64.95 -12.42
CA PRO A 39 8.02 64.07 -12.73
C PRO A 39 8.54 64.43 -14.11
N GLU A 40 9.88 64.61 -14.25
CA GLU A 40 10.49 64.82 -15.53
C GLU A 40 10.02 63.75 -16.50
N ASN A 41 9.57 64.18 -17.68
CA ASN A 41 9.11 63.26 -18.71
C ASN A 41 10.27 62.32 -19.12
N PRO A 42 10.20 61.02 -18.84
CA PRO A 42 11.30 60.11 -19.11
C PRO A 42 11.63 60.12 -20.61
N SER A 43 12.91 60.07 -20.96
CA SER A 43 13.35 59.95 -22.36
C SER A 43 12.93 58.63 -22.96
N ASP A 44 12.80 58.54 -24.27
CA ASP A 44 12.50 57.29 -24.99
C ASP A 44 13.46 56.18 -24.65
N GLN A 45 14.74 56.51 -24.39
CA GLN A 45 15.74 55.57 -23.96
C GLN A 45 15.47 55.01 -22.55
N GLN A 46 15.11 55.88 -21.60
CA GLN A 46 14.73 55.46 -20.23
C GLN A 46 13.48 54.58 -20.22
N LEU A 47 12.52 54.87 -21.10
CA LEU A 47 11.32 54.03 -21.30
C LEU A 47 11.68 52.69 -21.91
N GLY A 48 12.62 52.63 -22.84
CA GLY A 48 13.17 51.41 -23.44
C GLY A 48 13.85 50.54 -22.40
N ASP A 49 14.74 51.13 -21.61
CA ASP A 49 15.50 50.41 -20.56
C ASP A 49 14.57 49.87 -19.46
N ALA A 50 13.52 50.65 -19.08
CA ALA A 50 12.53 50.21 -18.11
C ALA A 50 11.71 48.99 -18.61
N ARG A 51 11.34 48.96 -19.89
CA ARG A 51 10.65 47.81 -20.51
C ARG A 51 11.53 46.57 -20.54
N VAL A 52 12.79 46.69 -20.94
CA VAL A 52 13.75 45.57 -20.93
C VAL A 52 13.93 45.03 -19.51
N ALA A 53 14.04 45.91 -18.50
CA ALA A 53 14.16 45.49 -17.10
C ALA A 53 12.88 44.80 -16.59
N GLN A 54 11.71 45.25 -17.02
CA GLN A 54 10.41 44.64 -16.70
C GLN A 54 10.27 43.24 -17.31
N ASP A 55 10.62 43.09 -18.59
CA ASP A 55 10.60 41.79 -19.27
C ASP A 55 11.58 40.80 -18.63
N ALA A 56 12.80 41.28 -18.26
CA ALA A 56 13.76 40.46 -17.55
C ALA A 56 13.28 40.01 -16.15
N ALA A 57 12.65 40.90 -15.41
CA ALA A 57 12.05 40.57 -14.10
C ALA A 57 10.90 39.57 -14.24
N ALA A 58 10.05 39.71 -15.27
CA ALA A 58 8.98 38.77 -15.54
C ALA A 58 9.51 37.38 -15.96
N ALA A 59 10.57 37.35 -16.78
CA ALA A 59 11.23 36.11 -17.16
C ALA A 59 11.84 35.40 -15.93
N GLU A 60 12.46 36.16 -15.00
CA GLU A 60 13.02 35.62 -13.77
C GLU A 60 11.95 35.02 -12.84
N VAL A 61 10.81 35.68 -12.68
CA VAL A 61 9.63 35.12 -11.97
C VAL A 61 9.21 33.78 -12.58
N GLY A 62 9.12 33.72 -13.92
CA GLY A 62 8.77 32.47 -14.63
C GLY A 62 9.80 31.37 -14.42
N ARG A 63 11.09 31.70 -14.44
CA ARG A 63 12.19 30.75 -14.22
C ARG A 63 12.14 30.16 -12.79
N ILE A 64 11.97 31.01 -11.78
CA ILE A 64 11.92 30.58 -10.37
C ILE A 64 10.68 29.71 -10.13
N ALA A 65 9.52 30.10 -10.66
CA ALA A 65 8.31 29.28 -10.58
C ALA A 65 8.49 27.87 -11.20
N GLY A 66 9.21 27.78 -12.31
CA GLY A 66 9.59 26.51 -12.94
C GLY A 66 10.49 25.65 -12.04
N LEU A 67 11.43 26.25 -11.30
CA LEU A 67 12.28 25.52 -10.36
C LEU A 67 11.48 25.00 -9.14
N VAL A 68 10.53 25.77 -8.63
CA VAL A 68 9.65 25.33 -7.55
C VAL A 68 8.83 24.10 -7.99
N ALA A 69 8.25 24.16 -9.18
CA ALA A 69 7.48 23.03 -9.72
C ALA A 69 8.35 21.78 -9.97
N ALA A 70 9.61 21.95 -10.40
CA ALA A 70 10.56 20.85 -10.57
C ALA A 70 10.94 20.20 -9.23
N ALA A 71 11.15 21.01 -8.19
CA ALA A 71 11.45 20.53 -6.85
C ALA A 71 10.27 19.75 -6.25
N GLU A 72 9.03 20.21 -6.45
CA GLU A 72 7.82 19.50 -6.04
C GLU A 72 7.69 18.14 -6.76
N GLY A 73 7.99 18.08 -8.05
CA GLY A 73 8.01 16.81 -8.81
C GLY A 73 9.05 15.82 -8.33
N GLN A 74 10.23 16.28 -7.91
CA GLN A 74 11.27 15.42 -7.31
C GLN A 74 10.80 14.83 -5.98
N LEU A 75 10.15 15.63 -5.14
CA LEU A 75 9.62 15.17 -3.86
C LEU A 75 8.56 14.06 -4.06
N GLU A 76 7.64 14.27 -4.99
CA GLU A 76 6.63 13.27 -5.34
C GLU A 76 7.27 11.96 -5.81
N GLN A 77 8.31 12.02 -6.65
CA GLN A 77 9.03 10.82 -7.11
C GLN A 77 9.68 10.03 -5.94
N VAL A 78 10.37 10.72 -5.03
CA VAL A 78 11.01 10.07 -3.87
C VAL A 78 9.98 9.43 -2.95
N GLN A 79 8.83 10.06 -2.77
CA GLN A 79 7.73 9.50 -1.99
C GLN A 79 7.25 8.17 -2.59
N PHE A 80 6.96 8.12 -3.89
CA PHE A 80 6.50 6.88 -4.53
C PHE A 80 7.52 5.75 -4.42
N GLN A 81 8.82 6.06 -4.52
CA GLN A 81 9.87 5.05 -4.33
C GLN A 81 9.87 4.50 -2.90
N ALA A 82 9.71 5.36 -1.91
CA ALA A 82 9.66 4.96 -0.53
C ALA A 82 8.41 4.12 -0.21
N GLU A 83 7.24 4.50 -0.73
CA GLU A 83 6.00 3.70 -0.62
C GLU A 83 6.15 2.30 -1.25
N ALA A 84 6.72 2.23 -2.45
CA ALA A 84 6.95 0.95 -3.13
C ALA A 84 7.88 0.04 -2.33
N ALA A 85 8.95 0.58 -1.73
CA ALA A 85 9.85 -0.16 -0.87
C ALA A 85 9.14 -0.64 0.42
N GLY A 86 8.28 0.19 1.01
CA GLY A 86 7.43 -0.19 2.14
C GLY A 86 6.49 -1.34 1.82
N THR A 87 5.82 -1.29 0.67
CA THR A 87 4.94 -2.36 0.19
C THR A 87 5.73 -3.66 -0.07
N ALA A 88 6.91 -3.56 -0.70
CA ALA A 88 7.77 -4.73 -0.92
C ALA A 88 8.18 -5.41 0.40
N TYR A 89 8.47 -4.63 1.44
CA TYR A 89 8.73 -5.18 2.77
C TYR A 89 7.50 -5.89 3.35
N LEU A 90 6.30 -5.32 3.23
CA LEU A 90 5.07 -5.96 3.74
C LEU A 90 4.78 -7.28 3.04
N LEU A 91 4.99 -7.37 1.73
CA LEU A 91 4.87 -8.62 0.96
C LEU A 91 5.88 -9.69 1.41
N ALA A 92 7.13 -9.29 1.63
CA ALA A 92 8.17 -10.19 2.11
C ALA A 92 7.87 -10.69 3.54
N GLU A 93 7.30 -9.85 4.40
CA GLU A 93 6.87 -10.22 5.75
C GLU A 93 5.68 -11.19 5.72
N GLU A 94 4.72 -11.03 4.82
CA GLU A 94 3.63 -11.99 4.60
C GLU A 94 4.18 -13.37 4.20
N ALA A 95 5.13 -13.38 3.23
CA ALA A 95 5.78 -14.62 2.79
C ALA A 95 6.54 -15.30 3.94
N ARG A 96 7.25 -14.55 4.76
CA ARG A 96 7.96 -15.04 5.95
C ARG A 96 7.00 -15.71 6.94
N LEU A 97 5.89 -15.06 7.26
CA LEU A 97 4.88 -15.59 8.19
C LEU A 97 4.23 -16.87 7.64
N ALA A 98 3.95 -16.91 6.33
CA ALA A 98 3.40 -18.10 5.68
C ALA A 98 4.40 -19.27 5.69
N ALA A 99 5.67 -19.02 5.42
CA ALA A 99 6.72 -20.03 5.45
C ALA A 99 6.97 -20.55 6.89
N GLU A 100 6.90 -19.68 7.90
CA GLU A 100 6.97 -20.06 9.31
C GLU A 100 5.84 -21.03 9.69
N ALA A 101 4.59 -20.68 9.34
CA ALA A 101 3.43 -21.54 9.60
C ALA A 101 3.53 -22.89 8.87
N ALA A 102 4.04 -22.90 7.61
CA ALA A 102 4.28 -24.13 6.85
C ALA A 102 5.37 -25.00 7.49
N ALA A 103 6.46 -24.41 7.97
CA ALA A 103 7.53 -25.14 8.65
C ALA A 103 7.04 -25.76 9.97
N GLU A 104 6.21 -25.07 10.73
CA GLU A 104 5.58 -25.64 11.93
C GLU A 104 4.62 -26.78 11.61
N GLN A 105 3.82 -26.65 10.55
CA GLN A 105 2.87 -27.69 10.15
C GLN A 105 3.62 -28.96 9.68
N THR A 106 4.61 -28.82 8.80
CA THR A 106 5.38 -29.94 8.29
C THR A 106 6.21 -30.63 9.38
N ALA A 107 6.66 -29.89 10.40
CA ALA A 107 7.31 -30.46 11.59
C ALA A 107 6.35 -31.33 12.40
N ARG A 108 5.09 -30.91 12.58
CA ARG A 108 4.04 -31.73 13.22
C ARG A 108 3.73 -32.99 12.40
N ASP A 109 3.61 -32.84 11.08
CA ASP A 109 3.32 -33.96 10.19
C ASP A 109 4.46 -35.00 10.19
N LEU A 110 5.72 -34.56 10.24
CA LEU A 110 6.88 -35.41 10.41
C LEU A 110 6.84 -36.19 11.73
N GLN A 111 6.46 -35.55 12.82
CA GLN A 111 6.32 -36.22 14.11
C GLN A 111 5.23 -37.30 14.07
N VAL A 112 4.08 -37.03 13.46
CA VAL A 112 2.99 -37.99 13.29
C VAL A 112 3.46 -39.19 12.44
N ALA A 113 4.20 -38.95 11.35
CA ALA A 113 4.73 -40.02 10.51
C ALA A 113 5.81 -40.86 11.23
N ALA A 114 6.65 -40.23 12.05
CA ALA A 114 7.65 -40.92 12.86
C ALA A 114 6.98 -41.82 13.92
N ASP A 115 5.93 -41.32 14.59
CA ASP A 115 5.15 -42.08 15.58
C ASP A 115 4.46 -43.29 14.93
N ALA A 116 3.90 -43.10 13.71
CA ALA A 116 3.30 -44.19 12.94
C ALA A 116 4.31 -45.28 12.54
N THR A 117 5.51 -44.89 12.15
CA THR A 117 6.62 -45.80 11.82
C THR A 117 7.06 -46.57 13.07
N ALA A 118 7.22 -45.90 14.22
CA ALA A 118 7.55 -46.56 15.47
C ALA A 118 6.47 -47.57 15.90
N ALA A 119 5.19 -47.22 15.76
CA ALA A 119 4.09 -48.13 16.03
C ALA A 119 4.07 -49.37 15.09
N ALA A 120 4.39 -49.17 13.80
CA ALA A 120 4.48 -50.27 12.83
C ALA A 120 5.67 -51.20 13.17
N GLN A 121 6.83 -50.66 13.58
CA GLN A 121 8.00 -51.41 14.04
C GLN A 121 7.67 -52.25 15.29
N LEU A 122 6.95 -51.70 16.26
CA LEU A 122 6.51 -52.42 17.46
C LEU A 122 5.59 -53.62 17.08
N ARG A 123 4.65 -53.41 16.14
CA ARG A 123 3.75 -54.49 15.65
C ARG A 123 4.55 -55.57 14.97
N LEU A 124 5.56 -55.25 14.15
CA LEU A 124 6.45 -56.22 13.52
C LEU A 124 7.26 -56.98 14.56
N ALA A 125 7.80 -56.31 15.58
CA ALA A 125 8.53 -56.94 16.67
C ALA A 125 7.68 -57.91 17.49
N ASP A 126 6.40 -57.53 17.79
CA ASP A 126 5.45 -58.40 18.46
C ASP A 126 5.08 -59.61 17.61
N PHE A 127 4.82 -59.37 16.32
CA PHE A 127 4.56 -60.46 15.37
C PHE A 127 5.73 -61.41 15.31
N SER A 128 6.97 -60.93 15.17
CA SER A 128 8.18 -61.72 15.10
C SER A 128 8.41 -62.54 16.39
N ARG A 129 8.20 -61.93 17.56
CA ARG A 129 8.30 -62.64 18.86
C ARG A 129 7.27 -63.74 18.99
N ASN A 130 6.04 -63.51 18.55
CA ASN A 130 4.97 -64.49 18.61
C ASN A 130 5.20 -65.62 17.62
N SER A 131 5.68 -65.34 16.41
CA SER A 131 6.06 -66.33 15.44
C SER A 131 7.19 -67.23 15.93
N TYR A 132 8.22 -66.65 16.57
CA TYR A 132 9.32 -67.41 17.18
C TYR A 132 8.86 -68.31 18.31
N LYS A 133 7.98 -67.82 19.22
CA LYS A 133 7.47 -68.60 20.36
C LYS A 133 6.57 -69.74 19.93
N ASN A 134 5.80 -69.56 18.86
CA ASN A 134 4.81 -70.55 18.40
C ASN A 134 5.33 -71.54 17.35
N GLY A 135 6.63 -71.47 17.01
CA GLY A 135 7.29 -72.37 16.06
C GLY A 135 7.44 -71.73 14.67
N THR A 136 8.52 -72.18 13.98
CA THR A 136 8.83 -71.69 12.63
C THR A 136 8.00 -72.46 11.57
N THR A 137 8.05 -71.92 10.32
CA THR A 137 7.38 -72.50 9.12
C THR A 137 7.47 -73.98 8.97
N LEU A 138 8.61 -74.61 9.40
CA LEU A 138 8.81 -76.05 9.32
C LEU A 138 7.86 -76.82 10.25
N ALA A 139 7.60 -76.32 11.45
CA ALA A 139 6.58 -76.82 12.36
C ALA A 139 5.13 -76.66 11.82
N THR A 140 4.92 -75.65 11.04
CA THR A 140 3.63 -75.32 10.42
C THR A 140 3.34 -76.23 9.22
N GLU A 141 4.37 -76.52 8.36
CA GLU A 141 4.27 -77.50 7.28
C GLU A 141 4.07 -78.93 7.81
N MET A 142 4.79 -79.29 8.86
CA MET A 142 4.59 -80.61 9.53
C MET A 142 3.18 -80.73 10.15
N ALA A 143 2.62 -79.64 10.65
CA ALA A 143 1.25 -79.57 11.21
C ALA A 143 0.17 -79.89 10.13
N LEU A 144 0.42 -79.59 8.84
CA LEU A 144 -0.46 -79.95 7.73
C LEU A 144 -0.39 -81.48 7.45
N LEU A 145 0.80 -82.07 7.57
CA LEU A 145 1.01 -83.48 7.35
C LEU A 145 0.42 -84.33 8.48
N ASP A 146 0.23 -83.79 9.65
CA ASP A 146 -0.38 -84.45 10.82
C ASP A 146 -1.90 -84.21 10.94
N ALA A 147 -2.56 -83.96 9.82
CA ALA A 147 -4.02 -83.74 9.81
C ALA A 147 -4.78 -85.09 9.78
N GLU A 148 -5.66 -85.33 10.77
CA GLU A 148 -6.42 -86.57 10.92
C GLU A 148 -7.55 -86.78 9.86
N GLY A 149 -7.77 -85.74 8.97
CA GLY A 149 -8.75 -85.80 7.92
C GLY A 149 -8.92 -84.53 7.07
N PRO A 150 -9.67 -84.61 5.95
CA PRO A 150 -9.79 -83.50 5.00
C PRO A 150 -10.30 -82.19 5.59
N ALA A 151 -11.22 -82.23 6.55
CA ALA A 151 -11.78 -81.10 7.17
C ALA A 151 -10.78 -80.36 8.09
N GLU A 152 -9.89 -81.08 8.73
CA GLU A 152 -8.85 -80.57 9.56
C GLU A 152 -7.72 -79.97 8.70
N LEU A 153 -7.40 -80.60 7.59
CA LEU A 153 -6.43 -80.11 6.62
C LEU A 153 -6.85 -78.74 6.07
N VAL A 154 -8.13 -78.62 5.69
CA VAL A 154 -8.67 -77.33 5.18
C VAL A 154 -8.62 -76.27 6.25
N ARG A 155 -8.97 -76.57 7.49
CA ARG A 155 -8.91 -75.58 8.62
C ARG A 155 -7.44 -75.12 8.90
N LYS A 156 -6.50 -76.06 8.90
CA LYS A 156 -5.08 -75.77 9.08
C LYS A 156 -4.52 -74.94 7.93
N ALA A 157 -4.87 -75.26 6.68
CA ALA A 157 -4.51 -74.47 5.51
C ALA A 157 -5.05 -73.04 5.59
N ALA A 158 -6.34 -72.86 5.92
CA ALA A 158 -6.95 -71.55 6.08
C ALA A 158 -6.31 -70.71 7.22
N LEU A 159 -5.88 -71.35 8.30
CA LEU A 159 -5.11 -70.67 9.34
C LEU A 159 -3.74 -70.22 8.88
N LEU A 160 -3.08 -71.02 8.05
CA LEU A 160 -1.77 -70.63 7.46
C LEU A 160 -1.88 -69.48 6.47
N ASP A 161 -2.89 -69.53 5.61
CA ASP A 161 -3.23 -68.40 4.73
C ASP A 161 -3.49 -67.13 5.52
N TYR A 162 -4.27 -67.20 6.58
CA TYR A 162 -4.52 -66.05 7.48
C TYR A 162 -3.24 -65.50 8.13
N VAL A 163 -2.32 -66.37 8.57
CA VAL A 163 -1.04 -65.95 9.17
C VAL A 163 -0.12 -65.35 8.08
N ALA A 164 -0.10 -65.92 6.88
CA ALA A 164 0.67 -65.37 5.76
C ALA A 164 0.16 -63.99 5.32
N ASP A 165 -1.17 -63.83 5.17
CA ASP A 165 -1.80 -62.56 4.85
C ASP A 165 -1.48 -61.51 5.93
N HIS A 166 -1.60 -61.89 7.21
CA HIS A 166 -1.30 -60.99 8.32
C HIS A 166 0.19 -60.57 8.35
N GLN A 167 1.10 -61.45 7.95
CA GLN A 167 2.53 -61.14 7.83
C GLN A 167 2.79 -60.13 6.69
N ILE A 168 2.13 -60.29 5.56
CA ILE A 168 2.20 -59.37 4.42
C ILE A 168 1.63 -58.00 4.82
N ASP A 169 0.49 -57.97 5.50
CA ASP A 169 -0.13 -56.76 6.00
C ASP A 169 0.77 -55.97 6.98
N VAL A 170 1.43 -56.65 7.94
CA VAL A 170 2.35 -56.02 8.88
C VAL A 170 3.59 -55.43 8.20
N LEU A 171 4.17 -56.14 7.22
CA LEU A 171 5.31 -55.66 6.44
C LEU A 171 4.92 -54.52 5.52
N GLY A 172 3.78 -54.64 4.82
CA GLY A 172 3.25 -53.57 3.97
C GLY A 172 2.90 -52.30 4.75
N ALA A 173 2.38 -52.47 5.96
CA ALA A 173 2.11 -51.32 6.86
C ALA A 173 3.40 -50.61 7.30
N LEU A 174 4.45 -51.35 7.60
CA LEU A 174 5.77 -50.77 7.93
C LEU A 174 6.39 -50.07 6.74
N GLU A 175 6.37 -50.67 5.57
CA GLU A 175 6.92 -50.06 4.33
C GLU A 175 6.17 -48.78 4.00
N SER A 176 4.84 -48.78 4.05
CA SER A 176 4.01 -47.60 3.84
C SER A 176 4.34 -46.49 4.85
N ALA A 177 4.48 -46.82 6.14
CA ALA A 177 4.81 -45.85 7.18
C ALA A 177 6.21 -45.24 6.97
N GLN A 178 7.19 -46.06 6.55
CA GLN A 178 8.55 -45.58 6.24
C GLN A 178 8.55 -44.63 5.04
N LEU A 179 7.81 -44.96 3.96
CA LEU A 179 7.68 -44.06 2.81
C LEU A 179 7.00 -42.74 3.18
N GLN A 180 5.97 -42.79 3.99
CA GLN A 180 5.28 -41.58 4.49
C GLN A 180 6.20 -40.72 5.38
N GLN A 181 6.99 -41.35 6.25
CA GLN A 181 7.98 -40.65 7.08
C GLN A 181 9.07 -40.00 6.23
N ALA A 182 9.60 -40.69 5.22
CA ALA A 182 10.61 -40.13 4.31
C ALA A 182 10.04 -38.92 3.52
N ALA A 183 8.79 -39.01 3.05
CA ALA A 183 8.13 -37.91 2.38
C ALA A 183 7.88 -36.70 3.31
N ALA A 184 7.46 -36.97 4.55
CA ALA A 184 7.25 -35.90 5.56
C ALA A 184 8.57 -35.27 5.98
N ASP A 185 9.68 -36.01 6.08
CA ASP A 185 11.00 -35.45 6.36
C ASP A 185 11.49 -34.53 5.24
N ALA A 186 11.35 -34.97 3.99
CA ALA A 186 11.70 -34.16 2.83
C ALA A 186 10.84 -32.85 2.78
N ALA A 187 9.54 -32.94 3.07
CA ALA A 187 8.66 -31.77 3.12
C ALA A 187 9.05 -30.82 4.26
N ALA A 188 9.35 -31.35 5.45
CA ALA A 188 9.78 -30.53 6.58
C ALA A 188 11.15 -29.87 6.32
N GLN A 189 12.05 -30.52 5.59
CA GLN A 189 13.31 -29.92 5.20
C GLN A 189 13.12 -28.78 4.21
N ALA A 190 12.36 -29.01 3.15
CA ALA A 190 12.03 -27.97 2.18
C ALA A 190 11.35 -26.75 2.82
N ALA A 191 10.42 -26.96 3.76
CA ALA A 191 9.75 -25.88 4.47
C ALA A 191 10.70 -25.10 5.41
N ARG A 192 11.69 -25.76 6.02
CA ARG A 192 12.74 -25.07 6.79
C ARG A 192 13.65 -24.22 5.89
N ASP A 193 14.03 -24.74 4.73
CA ASP A 193 14.88 -24.01 3.78
C ASP A 193 14.13 -22.77 3.24
N GLU A 194 12.85 -22.91 2.91
CA GLU A 194 11.98 -21.80 2.49
C GLU A 194 11.79 -20.76 3.59
N LYS A 195 11.63 -21.18 4.86
CA LYS A 195 11.58 -20.27 6.01
C LYS A 195 12.83 -19.42 6.09
N VAL A 196 14.02 -20.00 5.99
CA VAL A 196 15.31 -19.27 6.03
C VAL A 196 15.40 -18.29 4.87
N ALA A 197 15.06 -18.72 3.66
CA ALA A 197 15.09 -17.86 2.48
C ALA A 197 14.13 -16.66 2.60
N THR A 198 12.93 -16.87 3.12
CA THR A 198 11.95 -15.79 3.32
C THR A 198 12.33 -14.87 4.48
N GLU A 199 12.97 -15.36 5.53
CA GLU A 199 13.54 -14.52 6.60
C GLU A 199 14.62 -13.57 6.07
N GLU A 200 15.55 -14.07 5.23
CA GLU A 200 16.58 -13.24 4.60
C GLU A 200 15.98 -12.21 3.63
N ALA A 201 14.98 -12.64 2.83
CA ALA A 201 14.28 -11.74 1.93
C ALA A 201 13.54 -10.62 2.67
N ALA A 202 12.86 -10.94 3.77
CA ALA A 202 12.17 -9.95 4.61
C ALA A 202 13.14 -8.99 5.29
N ALA A 203 14.28 -9.48 5.78
CA ALA A 203 15.33 -8.63 6.35
C ALA A 203 15.91 -7.66 5.31
N THR A 204 16.17 -8.12 4.09
CA THR A 204 16.67 -7.30 2.99
C THR A 204 15.65 -6.26 2.55
N ALA A 205 14.40 -6.65 2.40
CA ALA A 205 13.32 -5.73 2.04
C ALA A 205 13.08 -4.66 3.13
N LYS A 206 13.19 -5.05 4.41
CA LYS A 206 13.12 -4.12 5.54
C LYS A 206 14.24 -3.08 5.49
N ALA A 207 15.49 -3.53 5.32
CA ALA A 207 16.64 -2.63 5.22
C ALA A 207 16.50 -1.66 4.04
N THR A 208 15.99 -2.13 2.91
CA THR A 208 15.71 -1.29 1.73
C THR A 208 14.63 -0.25 2.04
N ALA A 209 13.53 -0.65 2.69
CA ALA A 209 12.46 0.27 3.05
C ALA A 209 12.93 1.35 4.05
N GLU A 210 13.73 0.97 5.04
CA GLU A 210 14.33 1.92 6.00
C GLU A 210 15.31 2.89 5.33
N ALA A 211 16.13 2.42 4.38
CA ALA A 211 17.04 3.27 3.62
C ALA A 211 16.26 4.26 2.71
N GLN A 212 15.19 3.82 2.07
CA GLN A 212 14.34 4.69 1.26
C GLN A 212 13.61 5.73 2.11
N LEU A 213 13.15 5.36 3.31
CA LEU A 213 12.54 6.31 4.26
C LEU A 213 13.55 7.39 4.68
N ALA A 214 14.77 6.99 5.05
CA ALA A 214 15.83 7.94 5.41
C ALA A 214 16.19 8.87 4.22
N ALA A 215 16.27 8.34 3.00
CA ALA A 215 16.48 9.13 1.80
C ALA A 215 15.34 10.12 1.53
N GLN A 216 14.10 9.71 1.78
CA GLN A 216 12.93 10.58 1.68
C GLN A 216 13.00 11.72 2.71
N GLU A 217 13.32 11.44 3.97
CA GLU A 217 13.45 12.48 5.01
C GLU A 217 14.51 13.55 4.62
N VAL A 218 15.64 13.12 4.09
CA VAL A 218 16.69 14.02 3.59
C VAL A 218 16.15 14.84 2.41
N ALA A 219 15.54 14.19 1.42
CA ALA A 219 14.99 14.86 0.24
C ALA A 219 13.88 15.87 0.60
N VAL A 220 13.00 15.53 1.53
CA VAL A 220 11.98 16.45 2.06
C VAL A 220 12.62 17.67 2.70
N SER A 221 13.65 17.47 3.53
CA SER A 221 14.37 18.58 4.19
C SER A 221 15.03 19.49 3.16
N GLU A 222 15.76 18.91 2.19
CA GLU A 222 16.45 19.67 1.14
C GLU A 222 15.47 20.42 0.24
N VAL A 223 14.42 19.76 -0.25
CA VAL A 223 13.43 20.40 -1.14
C VAL A 223 12.67 21.48 -0.41
N THR A 224 12.33 21.28 0.87
CA THR A 224 11.65 22.29 1.68
C THR A 224 12.52 23.52 1.86
N ALA A 225 13.82 23.33 2.14
CA ALA A 225 14.80 24.44 2.25
C ALA A 225 14.98 25.17 0.91
N GLN A 226 15.10 24.43 -0.20
CA GLN A 226 15.16 24.99 -1.54
C GLN A 226 13.91 25.77 -1.90
N LYS A 227 12.73 25.21 -1.61
CA LYS A 227 11.44 25.86 -1.85
C LYS A 227 11.35 27.19 -1.09
N ALA A 228 11.71 27.19 0.20
CA ALA A 228 11.72 28.42 1.01
C ALA A 228 12.65 29.49 0.45
N ALA A 229 13.84 29.11 0.00
CA ALA A 229 14.80 30.02 -0.63
C ALA A 229 14.28 30.56 -1.98
N LEU A 230 13.67 29.70 -2.80
CA LEU A 230 13.07 30.10 -4.07
C LEU A 230 11.83 31.01 -3.88
N GLU A 231 11.01 30.74 -2.86
CA GLU A 231 9.88 31.60 -2.51
C GLU A 231 10.33 33.00 -2.08
N GLN A 232 11.43 33.12 -1.32
CA GLN A 232 12.04 34.43 -1.00
C GLN A 232 12.54 35.15 -2.25
N GLN A 233 13.20 34.43 -3.17
CA GLN A 233 13.64 35.01 -4.44
C GLN A 233 12.44 35.42 -5.31
N LEU A 234 11.40 34.62 -5.36
CA LEU A 234 10.17 34.93 -6.07
C LEU A 234 9.52 36.20 -5.52
N GLN A 235 9.45 36.33 -4.19
CA GLN A 235 8.96 37.53 -3.52
C GLN A 235 9.76 38.75 -3.92
N ALA A 236 11.10 38.67 -3.85
CA ALA A 236 11.98 39.77 -4.22
C ALA A 236 11.83 40.18 -5.71
N ALA A 237 11.72 39.18 -6.60
CA ALA A 237 11.51 39.40 -8.03
C ALA A 237 10.13 40.05 -8.31
N GLN A 238 9.08 39.63 -7.62
CA GLN A 238 7.74 40.22 -7.72
C GLN A 238 7.71 41.66 -7.22
N VAL A 239 8.34 41.96 -6.08
CA VAL A 239 8.48 43.35 -5.55
C VAL A 239 9.18 44.23 -6.58
N ARG A 240 10.33 43.74 -7.14
CA ARG A 240 11.07 44.48 -8.16
C ARG A 240 10.24 44.74 -9.43
N LEU A 241 9.44 43.75 -9.84
CA LEU A 241 8.54 43.91 -10.98
C LEU A 241 7.47 44.98 -10.72
N LEU A 242 6.89 45.01 -9.52
CA LEU A 242 5.92 46.04 -9.09
C LEU A 242 6.55 47.46 -9.02
N GLU A 243 7.80 47.54 -8.56
CA GLU A 243 8.57 48.81 -8.56
C GLU A 243 8.75 49.35 -9.99
N LEU A 244 9.15 48.46 -10.93
CA LEU A 244 9.31 48.83 -12.33
C LEU A 244 7.98 49.18 -13.03
N GLN A 245 6.85 48.68 -12.51
CA GLN A 245 5.51 49.05 -12.95
C GLN A 245 5.03 50.38 -12.39
N GLY A 246 5.86 51.06 -11.57
CA GLY A 246 5.56 52.38 -11.01
C GLY A 246 4.66 52.36 -9.77
N ALA A 247 4.56 51.24 -9.08
CA ALA A 247 3.88 51.16 -7.80
C ALA A 247 4.65 51.98 -6.74
N ARG A 248 4.01 53.01 -6.13
CA ARG A 248 4.65 53.88 -5.13
C ARG A 248 5.04 53.17 -3.84
N ASP A 249 4.35 52.05 -3.54
CA ASP A 249 4.62 51.22 -2.39
C ASP A 249 4.52 49.76 -2.81
N ALA A 250 5.54 49.32 -3.53
CA ALA A 250 5.61 47.99 -4.13
C ALA A 250 5.51 46.89 -3.07
N TYR A 251 6.05 47.09 -1.87
CA TYR A 251 5.97 46.10 -0.79
C TYR A 251 4.55 46.03 -0.22
N GLN A 252 3.89 47.18 -0.01
CA GLN A 252 2.50 47.21 0.49
C GLN A 252 1.53 46.58 -0.52
N ALA A 253 1.72 46.88 -1.81
CA ALA A 253 0.93 46.27 -2.88
C ALA A 253 1.12 44.75 -2.93
N TRP A 254 2.38 44.27 -2.76
CA TRP A 254 2.69 42.85 -2.70
C TRP A 254 2.07 42.17 -1.46
N VAL A 255 2.16 42.79 -0.25
CA VAL A 255 1.54 42.26 0.97
C VAL A 255 0.03 42.15 0.82
N ALA A 256 -0.62 43.20 0.22
CA ALA A 256 -2.04 43.15 -0.05
C ALA A 256 -2.44 42.04 -1.04
N GLN A 257 -1.64 41.83 -2.08
CA GLN A 257 -1.87 40.76 -3.05
C GLN A 257 -1.71 39.38 -2.39
N LYS A 258 -0.66 39.15 -1.59
CA LYS A 258 -0.47 37.89 -0.85
C LYS A 258 -1.60 37.63 0.14
N ALA A 259 -2.05 38.65 0.88
CA ALA A 259 -3.19 38.52 1.78
C ALA A 259 -4.48 38.13 1.02
N ALA A 260 -4.68 38.69 -0.17
CA ALA A 260 -5.82 38.36 -1.03
C ALA A 260 -5.73 36.91 -1.58
N GLU A 261 -4.55 36.48 -2.01
CA GLU A 261 -4.29 35.08 -2.46
C GLU A 261 -4.55 34.09 -1.32
N GLU A 262 -4.02 34.34 -0.12
CA GLU A 262 -4.27 33.51 1.06
C GLU A 262 -5.76 33.50 1.47
N ALA A 263 -6.43 34.65 1.42
CA ALA A 263 -7.87 34.74 1.71
C ALA A 263 -8.70 33.92 0.68
N ALA A 264 -8.34 33.99 -0.60
CA ALA A 264 -8.96 33.21 -1.66
C ALA A 264 -8.71 31.71 -1.48
N ALA A 265 -7.48 31.31 -1.10
CA ALA A 265 -7.14 29.93 -0.81
C ALA A 265 -7.93 29.37 0.39
N ARG A 266 -8.04 30.15 1.48
CA ARG A 266 -8.87 29.79 2.66
C ARG A 266 -10.35 29.71 2.34
N GLU A 267 -10.85 30.57 1.44
CA GLU A 267 -12.24 30.54 0.99
C GLU A 267 -12.50 29.32 0.11
N ALA A 268 -11.58 29.00 -0.82
CA ALA A 268 -11.65 27.78 -1.64
C ALA A 268 -11.63 26.53 -0.75
N GLU A 269 -10.77 26.49 0.29
CA GLU A 269 -10.74 25.41 1.27
C GLU A 269 -12.06 25.33 2.07
N ARG A 270 -12.64 26.45 2.50
CA ARG A 270 -13.95 26.48 3.16
C ARG A 270 -15.07 25.97 2.25
N GLN A 271 -15.07 26.38 0.98
CA GLN A 271 -16.06 25.92 -0.01
C GLN A 271 -15.89 24.43 -0.30
N ALA A 272 -14.65 23.92 -0.40
CA ALA A 272 -14.37 22.50 -0.54
C ALA A 272 -14.86 21.71 0.69
N ARG A 273 -14.63 22.22 1.91
CA ARG A 273 -15.15 21.62 3.16
C ARG A 273 -16.68 21.66 3.24
N ALA A 274 -17.31 22.76 2.80
CA ALA A 274 -18.77 22.88 2.78
C ALA A 274 -19.41 21.97 1.72
N ALA A 275 -18.81 21.85 0.54
CA ALA A 275 -19.23 20.91 -0.50
C ALA A 275 -19.08 19.46 -0.02
N ALA A 276 -17.94 19.13 0.62
CA ALA A 276 -17.74 17.85 1.25
C ALA A 276 -18.77 17.56 2.36
N ALA A 277 -19.18 18.55 3.14
CA ALA A 277 -20.20 18.42 4.17
C ALA A 277 -21.62 18.26 3.58
N ALA A 278 -21.93 18.91 2.46
CA ALA A 278 -23.22 18.78 1.77
C ALA A 278 -23.39 17.40 1.10
N GLU A 279 -22.31 16.83 0.55
CA GLU A 279 -22.29 15.44 0.07
C GLU A 279 -22.45 14.42 1.21
N GLN A 280 -22.26 14.81 2.48
CA GLN A 280 -22.34 13.94 3.65
C GLN A 280 -23.74 13.38 3.91
N GLN A 281 -24.77 14.11 3.55
CA GLN A 281 -26.15 13.68 3.73
C GLN A 281 -26.66 12.74 2.64
N ALA A 282 -25.89 12.54 1.56
CA ALA A 282 -26.31 11.74 0.40
C ALA A 282 -25.63 10.36 0.27
N ASP A 283 -24.65 10.01 1.12
CA ASP A 283 -23.71 8.92 0.82
C ASP A 283 -23.73 7.72 1.79
N THR A 284 -24.86 7.46 2.45
CA THR A 284 -25.15 6.11 2.97
C THR A 284 -25.91 5.37 1.88
N GLY A 285 -25.16 4.77 0.97
CA GLY A 285 -25.74 3.95 -0.08
C GLY A 285 -26.44 2.73 0.54
N ASP A 286 -27.60 2.40 -0.01
CA ASP A 286 -28.52 1.30 0.36
C ASP A 286 -27.88 -0.12 0.27
N TRP A 287 -26.54 -0.21 0.03
CA TRP A 287 -25.82 -1.43 -0.36
C TRP A 287 -24.81 -1.94 0.67
N GLY A 288 -24.74 -1.36 1.88
CA GLY A 288 -23.82 -1.84 2.92
C GLY A 288 -22.36 -1.49 2.68
N TYR A 289 -22.09 -0.46 1.87
CA TYR A 289 -20.75 0.11 1.62
C TYR A 289 -20.74 1.61 1.86
N ALA A 290 -19.56 2.16 2.21
CA ALA A 290 -19.41 3.58 2.48
C ALA A 290 -18.13 4.14 1.83
N ARG A 291 -18.13 5.45 1.56
CA ARG A 291 -16.98 6.16 1.07
C ARG A 291 -15.91 6.22 2.16
N PRO A 292 -14.65 5.81 1.87
CA PRO A 292 -13.61 5.70 2.91
C PRO A 292 -13.20 7.04 3.51
N ALA A 293 -13.14 8.10 2.73
CA ALA A 293 -12.94 9.47 3.22
C ALA A 293 -13.52 10.48 2.23
N ARG A 294 -13.72 11.70 2.71
CA ARG A 294 -14.12 12.84 1.89
C ARG A 294 -12.89 13.63 1.52
N GLY A 295 -12.79 13.98 0.26
CA GLY A 295 -11.66 14.70 -0.27
C GLY A 295 -11.64 14.65 -1.78
N VAL A 296 -10.54 15.13 -2.35
CA VAL A 296 -10.26 15.10 -3.78
C VAL A 296 -9.31 13.96 -4.08
N THR A 297 -9.61 13.12 -5.06
CA THR A 297 -8.67 12.11 -5.54
C THR A 297 -7.45 12.82 -6.11
N SER A 298 -6.31 12.69 -5.43
CA SER A 298 -5.06 13.37 -5.79
C SER A 298 -4.08 12.45 -6.51
N SER A 299 -4.16 11.13 -6.28
CA SER A 299 -3.28 10.15 -6.90
C SER A 299 -4.04 8.87 -7.18
N CYS A 300 -3.83 8.28 -8.36
CA CYS A 300 -4.55 7.10 -8.84
C CYS A 300 -3.69 5.85 -8.71
N TYR A 301 -4.35 4.69 -8.63
CA TYR A 301 -3.70 3.38 -8.76
C TYR A 301 -2.95 3.27 -10.09
N GLY A 302 -1.76 2.68 -10.09
CA GLY A 302 -1.01 2.35 -11.30
C GLY A 302 0.48 2.71 -11.25
N SER A 303 1.19 2.38 -12.34
CA SER A 303 2.64 2.56 -12.45
C SER A 303 3.01 4.00 -12.75
N ARG A 304 4.00 4.53 -12.00
CA ARG A 304 4.63 5.85 -12.22
C ARG A 304 6.11 5.77 -11.85
N TRP A 305 6.97 6.41 -12.63
CA TRP A 305 8.42 6.48 -12.37
C TRP A 305 9.08 5.12 -12.05
N GLY A 306 8.57 4.05 -12.66
CA GLY A 306 9.11 2.69 -12.49
C GLY A 306 8.64 1.95 -11.24
N VAL A 307 7.74 2.53 -10.44
CA VAL A 307 7.08 1.89 -9.29
C VAL A 307 5.56 1.89 -9.45
N THR A 308 4.86 1.01 -8.74
CA THR A 308 3.40 0.93 -8.78
C THR A 308 2.82 1.52 -7.50
N HIS A 309 1.90 2.47 -7.65
CA HIS A 309 1.03 2.95 -6.58
C HIS A 309 -0.12 1.95 -6.43
N PHE A 310 -0.19 1.29 -5.29
CA PHE A 310 -1.12 0.16 -5.06
C PHE A 310 -2.49 0.58 -4.52
N GLY A 311 -2.74 1.86 -4.38
CA GLY A 311 -3.98 2.42 -3.86
C GLY A 311 -4.47 3.63 -4.63
N VAL A 312 -5.39 4.34 -4.01
CA VAL A 312 -5.84 5.67 -4.42
C VAL A 312 -5.65 6.62 -3.25
N ASP A 313 -5.11 7.82 -3.53
CA ASP A 313 -4.95 8.85 -2.52
C ASP A 313 -6.11 9.83 -2.56
N ILE A 314 -6.71 10.07 -1.41
CA ILE A 314 -7.79 11.03 -1.20
C ILE A 314 -7.25 12.18 -0.36
N ALA A 315 -6.86 13.29 -1.00
CA ALA A 315 -6.38 14.48 -0.33
C ALA A 315 -7.50 15.13 0.49
N ALA A 316 -7.23 15.32 1.78
CA ALA A 316 -8.14 15.96 2.73
C ALA A 316 -7.35 16.51 3.93
N PRO A 317 -7.85 17.53 4.64
CA PRO A 317 -7.20 18.06 5.83
C PRO A 317 -6.98 17.00 6.92
N ILE A 318 -5.87 17.13 7.68
CA ILE A 318 -5.62 16.29 8.86
C ILE A 318 -6.85 16.40 9.79
N GLY A 319 -7.29 15.24 10.31
CA GLY A 319 -8.47 15.15 11.18
C GLY A 319 -9.79 14.91 10.43
N THR A 320 -9.79 14.90 9.08
CA THR A 320 -10.98 14.48 8.32
C THR A 320 -11.34 13.05 8.68
N PRO A 321 -12.60 12.72 9.00
CA PRO A 321 -13.02 11.37 9.34
C PRO A 321 -12.74 10.36 8.23
N VAL A 322 -12.22 9.19 8.62
CA VAL A 322 -12.03 8.02 7.77
C VAL A 322 -13.01 6.95 8.22
N TYR A 323 -13.75 6.39 7.27
CA TYR A 323 -14.82 5.44 7.50
C TYR A 323 -14.49 4.07 6.91
N ALA A 324 -14.96 3.01 7.57
CA ALA A 324 -14.90 1.66 7.03
C ALA A 324 -15.71 1.58 5.72
N ALA A 325 -15.07 1.24 4.62
CA ALA A 325 -15.72 1.13 3.32
C ALA A 325 -16.71 -0.04 3.25
N THR A 326 -16.52 -1.04 4.09
CA THR A 326 -17.38 -2.23 4.22
C THR A 326 -17.50 -2.64 5.67
N ALA A 327 -18.60 -3.32 6.03
CA ALA A 327 -18.68 -4.02 7.30
C ALA A 327 -17.68 -5.19 7.32
N GLY A 328 -17.08 -5.45 8.48
CA GLY A 328 -16.07 -6.50 8.59
C GLY A 328 -15.38 -6.55 9.95
N VAL A 329 -14.24 -7.21 9.99
CA VAL A 329 -13.39 -7.36 11.19
C VAL A 329 -12.04 -6.69 10.94
N VAL A 330 -11.61 -5.85 11.86
CA VAL A 330 -10.29 -5.21 11.85
C VAL A 330 -9.23 -6.30 12.01
N GLN A 331 -8.39 -6.49 11.01
CA GLN A 331 -7.29 -7.44 11.06
C GLN A 331 -6.08 -6.84 11.78
N ARG A 332 -5.84 -5.54 11.56
CA ARG A 332 -4.73 -4.79 12.15
C ARG A 332 -5.11 -3.32 12.25
N ALA A 333 -4.69 -2.67 13.34
CA ALA A 333 -4.69 -1.22 13.50
C ALA A 333 -3.43 -0.82 14.25
N GLY A 334 -2.67 0.14 13.77
CA GLY A 334 -1.44 0.57 14.41
C GLY A 334 -0.33 1.00 13.46
N THR A 335 0.91 0.91 13.94
CA THR A 335 2.11 1.26 13.19
C THR A 335 2.27 0.34 11.98
N ALA A 336 2.48 0.90 10.80
CA ALA A 336 2.72 0.16 9.58
C ALA A 336 3.87 0.81 8.81
N THR A 337 4.83 0.00 8.36
CA THR A 337 5.97 0.46 7.56
C THR A 337 5.47 1.09 6.27
N GLY A 338 6.00 2.24 5.91
CA GLY A 338 5.51 3.04 4.78
C GLY A 338 4.33 3.95 5.16
N PHE A 339 3.27 3.43 5.75
CA PHE A 339 2.07 4.19 6.07
C PHE A 339 2.13 5.01 7.37
N GLY A 340 3.11 4.76 8.24
CA GLY A 340 3.14 5.35 9.58
C GLY A 340 2.09 4.71 10.48
N TYR A 341 0.81 5.10 10.37
CA TYR A 341 -0.34 4.39 10.94
C TYR A 341 -1.27 3.91 9.85
N ALA A 342 -1.79 2.69 10.02
CA ALA A 342 -2.78 2.12 9.11
C ALA A 342 -3.81 1.26 9.85
N VAL A 343 -4.99 1.11 9.21
CA VAL A 343 -6.05 0.18 9.60
C VAL A 343 -6.29 -0.78 8.43
N TYR A 344 -6.43 -2.06 8.74
CA TYR A 344 -6.71 -3.14 7.79
C TYR A 344 -8.00 -3.82 8.20
N ILE A 345 -8.98 -3.89 7.32
CA ILE A 345 -10.29 -4.49 7.60
C ILE A 345 -10.55 -5.59 6.59
N ARG A 346 -10.82 -6.80 7.08
CA ARG A 346 -11.38 -7.87 6.26
C ARG A 346 -12.90 -7.70 6.23
N GLY A 347 -13.41 -7.33 5.07
CA GLY A 347 -14.83 -7.20 4.82
C GLY A 347 -15.57 -8.52 4.87
N ASP A 348 -16.88 -8.43 5.09
CA ASP A 348 -17.78 -9.60 5.04
C ASP A 348 -17.85 -10.20 3.62
N ASP A 349 -17.46 -9.45 2.59
CA ASP A 349 -17.28 -9.91 1.20
C ASP A 349 -15.93 -10.63 0.97
N GLY A 350 -15.09 -10.74 1.99
CA GLY A 350 -13.78 -11.40 1.97
C GLY A 350 -12.62 -10.51 1.50
N ALA A 351 -12.88 -9.32 0.94
CA ALA A 351 -11.84 -8.39 0.55
C ALA A 351 -11.17 -7.76 1.77
N VAL A 352 -9.88 -7.44 1.68
CA VAL A 352 -9.21 -6.59 2.67
C VAL A 352 -9.15 -5.17 2.13
N THR A 353 -9.55 -4.20 2.96
CA THR A 353 -9.40 -2.76 2.71
C THR A 353 -8.36 -2.18 3.64
N VAL A 354 -7.50 -1.29 3.11
CA VAL A 354 -6.39 -0.68 3.83
C VAL A 354 -6.55 0.83 3.85
N TYR A 355 -6.31 1.42 5.01
CA TYR A 355 -6.43 2.86 5.27
C TYR A 355 -5.10 3.35 5.82
N GLY A 356 -4.25 3.90 4.94
CA GLY A 356 -2.89 4.34 5.25
C GLY A 356 -2.78 5.83 5.57
N HIS A 357 -1.63 6.24 6.10
CA HIS A 357 -1.23 7.61 6.46
C HIS A 357 -2.14 8.29 7.49
N VAL A 358 -2.94 7.52 8.24
CA VAL A 358 -3.92 8.06 9.20
C VAL A 358 -3.24 8.77 10.36
N ASN A 359 -3.84 9.86 10.86
CA ASN A 359 -3.35 10.64 12.00
C ASN A 359 -3.50 9.88 13.31
N ARG A 360 -4.67 9.32 13.52
CA ARG A 360 -5.03 8.42 14.64
C ARG A 360 -6.12 7.45 14.18
N TYR A 361 -6.21 6.33 14.87
CA TYR A 361 -7.23 5.31 14.65
C TYR A 361 -8.03 5.10 15.94
N PHE A 362 -9.26 4.60 15.82
CA PHE A 362 -10.23 4.46 16.92
C PHE A 362 -10.64 3.00 17.14
N VAL A 363 -10.09 2.07 16.36
CA VAL A 363 -10.44 0.66 16.36
C VAL A 363 -9.23 -0.20 16.67
N SER A 364 -9.47 -1.43 17.14
CA SER A 364 -8.45 -2.40 17.53
C SER A 364 -8.57 -3.70 16.72
N ALA A 365 -7.47 -4.44 16.57
CA ALA A 365 -7.47 -5.74 15.93
C ALA A 365 -8.48 -6.69 16.61
N GLY A 366 -9.28 -7.40 15.81
CA GLY A 366 -10.38 -8.27 16.25
C GLY A 366 -11.72 -7.55 16.41
N GLU A 367 -11.76 -6.24 16.38
CA GLU A 367 -12.99 -5.44 16.50
C GLU A 367 -13.83 -5.56 15.22
N ARG A 368 -15.16 -5.69 15.39
CA ARG A 368 -16.10 -5.68 14.28
C ARG A 368 -16.58 -4.25 14.04
N VAL A 369 -16.54 -3.84 12.78
CA VAL A 369 -16.99 -2.53 12.35
C VAL A 369 -18.11 -2.63 11.32
N SER A 370 -18.97 -1.62 11.29
CA SER A 370 -20.01 -1.45 10.28
C SER A 370 -19.51 -0.59 9.12
N ALA A 371 -20.07 -0.78 7.93
CA ALA A 371 -19.80 0.15 6.83
C ALA A 371 -20.24 1.59 7.22
N GLY A 372 -19.38 2.57 6.96
CA GLY A 372 -19.61 3.96 7.37
C GLY A 372 -19.28 4.26 8.84
N GLU A 373 -18.79 3.30 9.60
CA GLU A 373 -18.27 3.56 10.94
C GLU A 373 -16.95 4.32 10.87
N GLN A 374 -16.78 5.34 11.70
CA GLN A 374 -15.54 6.09 11.75
C GLN A 374 -14.44 5.27 12.44
N ILE A 375 -13.41 4.90 11.68
CA ILE A 375 -12.30 4.04 12.13
C ILE A 375 -11.01 4.80 12.39
N ALA A 376 -10.84 5.97 11.74
CA ALA A 376 -9.61 6.75 11.82
C ALA A 376 -9.86 8.22 11.42
N GLU A 377 -8.79 8.99 11.33
CA GLU A 377 -8.73 10.33 10.76
C GLU A 377 -7.61 10.44 9.74
N VAL A 378 -7.86 11.19 8.66
CA VAL A 378 -6.84 11.55 7.66
C VAL A 378 -5.64 12.18 8.36
N GLY A 379 -4.45 11.77 7.96
CA GLY A 379 -3.19 12.25 8.49
C GLY A 379 -2.18 12.63 7.42
N ASN A 380 -0.92 12.64 7.86
CA ASN A 380 0.25 12.86 7.03
C ASN A 380 1.44 12.08 7.64
N ARG A 381 1.17 10.83 8.11
CA ARG A 381 2.17 10.00 8.78
C ARG A 381 2.84 9.06 7.81
N GLY A 382 4.06 8.65 8.15
CA GLY A 382 4.86 7.76 7.30
C GLY A 382 5.35 8.44 6.04
N GLN A 383 5.40 7.72 4.94
CA GLN A 383 5.91 8.18 3.65
C GLN A 383 4.83 8.97 2.89
N SER A 384 4.52 10.16 3.35
CA SER A 384 3.47 11.03 2.80
C SER A 384 4.02 12.42 2.48
N THR A 385 3.63 13.02 1.35
CA THR A 385 4.03 14.37 0.94
C THR A 385 3.05 15.45 1.36
N GLY A 386 1.87 15.06 1.82
CA GLY A 386 0.82 16.00 2.22
C GLY A 386 -0.36 15.28 2.84
N PRO A 387 -1.27 16.00 3.51
CA PRO A 387 -2.41 15.38 4.16
C PRO A 387 -3.32 14.64 3.18
N HIS A 388 -3.41 13.30 3.30
CA HIS A 388 -4.30 12.45 2.50
C HIS A 388 -4.62 11.13 3.22
N LEU A 389 -5.64 10.43 2.75
CA LEU A 389 -5.87 9.03 3.01
C LEU A 389 -5.35 8.22 1.81
N HIS A 390 -4.44 7.28 2.03
CA HIS A 390 -4.12 6.23 1.08
C HIS A 390 -5.09 5.06 1.28
N PHE A 391 -5.80 4.63 0.23
CA PHE A 391 -6.81 3.58 0.30
C PHE A 391 -6.51 2.46 -0.69
N GLU A 392 -6.41 1.23 -0.19
CA GLU A 392 -6.21 0.02 -1.01
C GLU A 392 -7.37 -0.96 -0.88
N VAL A 393 -7.51 -1.81 -1.90
CA VAL A 393 -8.45 -2.94 -1.92
C VAL A 393 -7.74 -4.20 -2.40
N HIS A 394 -7.86 -5.28 -1.63
CA HIS A 394 -7.28 -6.60 -1.90
C HIS A 394 -8.39 -7.64 -1.99
N PRO A 395 -9.01 -7.86 -3.16
CA PRO A 395 -10.18 -8.76 -3.30
C PRO A 395 -9.89 -10.22 -2.96
N ASN A 396 -8.62 -10.65 -3.04
CA ASN A 396 -8.20 -12.00 -2.69
C ASN A 396 -8.18 -12.29 -1.18
N GLY A 397 -8.41 -11.25 -0.35
CA GLY A 397 -8.37 -11.34 1.10
C GLY A 397 -6.98 -11.43 1.73
N ALA A 398 -5.90 -11.32 0.95
CA ALA A 398 -4.56 -11.19 1.48
C ALA A 398 -4.36 -9.80 2.12
N MET A 399 -3.55 -9.73 3.19
CA MET A 399 -3.38 -8.48 3.93
C MET A 399 -2.47 -7.48 3.20
N TYR A 400 -1.50 -7.97 2.43
CA TYR A 400 -0.43 -7.16 1.85
C TYR A 400 -0.23 -7.36 0.35
N SER A 401 -1.04 -8.21 -0.29
CA SER A 401 -0.91 -8.57 -1.71
C SER A 401 -2.25 -8.64 -2.44
N GLY A 402 -2.21 -8.64 -3.77
CA GLY A 402 -3.41 -8.75 -4.60
C GLY A 402 -4.21 -7.47 -4.72
N GLN A 403 -3.54 -6.31 -4.58
CA GLN A 403 -4.15 -5.00 -4.73
C GLN A 403 -4.72 -4.80 -6.14
N VAL A 404 -5.87 -4.18 -6.19
CA VAL A 404 -6.52 -3.75 -7.45
C VAL A 404 -6.84 -2.27 -7.39
N ASP A 405 -7.11 -1.66 -8.54
CA ASP A 405 -7.59 -0.27 -8.59
C ASP A 405 -8.86 -0.13 -7.73
N PRO A 406 -8.83 0.68 -6.65
CA PRO A 406 -9.95 0.86 -5.75
C PRO A 406 -11.15 1.57 -6.40
N VAL A 407 -10.93 2.40 -7.44
CA VAL A 407 -11.99 3.22 -8.05
C VAL A 407 -13.07 2.37 -8.73
N PRO A 408 -12.77 1.40 -9.60
CA PRO A 408 -13.76 0.48 -10.14
C PRO A 408 -14.44 -0.37 -9.06
N TRP A 409 -13.69 -0.80 -8.03
CA TRP A 409 -14.21 -1.61 -6.94
C TRP A 409 -15.28 -0.85 -6.12
N LEU A 410 -14.99 0.40 -5.77
CA LEU A 410 -15.94 1.30 -5.09
C LEU A 410 -17.14 1.63 -5.98
N ARG A 411 -16.89 1.93 -7.27
CA ARG A 411 -17.97 2.26 -8.22
C ARG A 411 -18.96 1.11 -8.40
N ALA A 412 -18.48 -0.13 -8.48
CA ALA A 412 -19.34 -1.32 -8.55
C ALA A 412 -20.23 -1.48 -7.30
N ARG A 413 -19.92 -0.79 -6.21
CA ARG A 413 -20.63 -0.76 -4.93
C ARG A 413 -21.42 0.54 -4.71
N GLY A 414 -21.60 1.34 -5.75
CA GLY A 414 -22.35 2.59 -5.72
C GLY A 414 -21.60 3.78 -5.15
N ILE A 415 -20.30 3.63 -4.83
CA ILE A 415 -19.48 4.68 -4.25
C ILE A 415 -18.63 5.36 -5.32
N SER A 416 -18.70 6.70 -5.40
CA SER A 416 -17.87 7.50 -6.30
C SER A 416 -16.89 8.35 -5.49
N ILE A 417 -15.59 8.24 -5.77
CA ILE A 417 -14.52 9.03 -5.11
C ILE A 417 -13.84 10.02 -6.07
N GLY A 418 -14.40 10.27 -7.23
CA GLY A 418 -13.85 11.14 -8.25
C GLY A 418 -13.31 10.40 -9.46
N ARG A 419 -12.62 11.13 -10.33
CA ARG A 419 -12.00 10.54 -11.53
C ARG A 419 -10.51 10.32 -11.29
N CYS A 420 -10.11 9.16 -11.61
CA CYS A 420 -8.72 8.82 -11.92
C CYS A 420 -8.47 8.80 -13.42
#